data_f597ae3cd6e230f7336c7cf7941e9916
#
_entry.id   f597ae3cd6e230f7336c7cf7941e9916
#
_cell.length_a   1.000
_cell.length_b   1.000
_cell.length_c   1.000
_cell.angle_alpha   90.00
_cell.angle_beta   90.00
_cell.angle_gamma   90.00
#
_symmetry.space_group_name_H-M   'P 1'
#
loop_
_entity.id
_entity.type
_entity.pdbx_description
1 polymer ?
#
loop_
_entity_poly.entity_id
_entity_poly.type
_entity_poly.pdbx_seq_one_letter_code
_entity_poly.pdbx_strand_id
1 'polypeptide(L)'
;MKKEIKFSLVFRDMWQSAGKYVPRVDQLVKVAPAIVEMGCFARVETNGGGFEQVNLLFGENPNKAVRAWTKPFHEAGIQTHMLDRALNGLRMSPVPADVRKLFYKVKKVQGTDITRTFCGLNDTRNIIPSIAYAKEAGMISQCSLCITHSPIHTVEYYTNMALELIKAGADEICVKDMAGIGRPVSLGKIVANIKAAHPEIPIQYHSHAGPGFNMASILEVCEAGCDYIDVGMEPLSWGTGHADLLSVQAMLKDAGFQVPEVNMEAYMKVRALIQEFMDDFLGLYISPKNRLMNSLLIGPGLPGGMMGSLMADLESNLESINKYKAKRNLPFMTQDQLLIKLFNEVAYVWPRVGYPPLVTPFSQYVKNLAMMNVIAMEKGKERWGMIADDIWDMLLGKAGKLPGTLAPEIIEKAEREGRKFFTGNPQDNYPDALDKYRKMMKENKWDLGEDDEELFEYAMHPAQYEAYKSGKAKEDFLADVEKRKAELNKSPLDDAKPKTLTVQVDGQAYRVTVAYGDIDLPADATAKVEA
;
A
#
# COMPACT_ATOMS: atom_id res chain seq x y z
N MET A 1 -22.50 -30.57 0.22
CA MET A 1 -21.27 -29.78 0.38
C MET A 1 -21.49 -28.47 -0.33
N LYS A 2 -21.05 -27.37 0.25
CA LYS A 2 -21.07 -26.05 -0.40
C LYS A 2 -20.03 -26.02 -1.54
N LYS A 3 -20.01 -24.92 -2.28
CA LYS A 3 -19.10 -24.65 -3.38
C LYS A 3 -17.62 -24.80 -2.97
N GLU A 4 -16.75 -25.12 -3.92
CA GLU A 4 -15.30 -25.04 -3.78
C GLU A 4 -14.86 -23.58 -3.72
N ILE A 5 -13.99 -23.24 -2.75
CA ILE A 5 -13.30 -21.96 -2.64
C ILE A 5 -11.82 -22.17 -2.93
N LYS A 6 -11.25 -21.36 -3.80
CA LYS A 6 -9.85 -21.42 -4.20
C LYS A 6 -9.04 -20.34 -3.49
N PHE A 7 -7.79 -20.66 -3.10
CA PHE A 7 -6.90 -19.71 -2.46
C PHE A 7 -5.95 -19.06 -3.44
N SER A 8 -5.70 -17.77 -3.22
CA SER A 8 -4.68 -16.97 -3.88
C SER A 8 -3.71 -16.41 -2.84
N LEU A 9 -2.42 -16.75 -2.94
CA LEU A 9 -1.40 -16.19 -2.06
C LEU A 9 -1.01 -14.80 -2.55
N VAL A 10 -1.24 -13.79 -1.72
CA VAL A 10 -0.84 -12.41 -2.03
C VAL A 10 0.60 -12.12 -1.60
N PHE A 11 1.55 -12.92 -2.11
CA PHE A 11 2.94 -12.92 -1.67
C PHE A 11 3.61 -11.54 -1.80
N ARG A 12 3.43 -10.85 -2.92
CA ARG A 12 3.95 -9.49 -3.11
C ARG A 12 3.33 -8.52 -2.11
N ASP A 13 1.99 -8.56 -1.94
CA ASP A 13 1.29 -7.56 -1.13
C ASP A 13 1.50 -7.76 0.38
N MET A 14 1.63 -8.99 0.87
CA MET A 14 1.90 -9.23 2.28
C MET A 14 3.22 -8.60 2.75
N TRP A 15 4.25 -8.55 1.88
CA TRP A 15 5.50 -7.87 2.17
C TRP A 15 5.35 -6.34 2.12
N GLN A 16 4.73 -5.81 1.07
CA GLN A 16 4.54 -4.37 0.92
C GLN A 16 3.58 -3.77 1.94
N SER A 17 2.63 -4.56 2.43
CA SER A 17 1.72 -4.14 3.50
C SER A 17 2.36 -4.18 4.88
N ALA A 18 3.27 -5.12 5.12
CA ALA A 18 4.02 -5.21 6.36
C ALA A 18 5.13 -4.16 6.45
N GLY A 19 5.81 -3.89 5.33
CA GLY A 19 6.95 -2.99 5.25
C GLY A 19 6.98 -2.16 3.98
N LYS A 20 8.19 -1.85 3.51
CA LYS A 20 8.42 -1.05 2.30
C LYS A 20 8.84 -1.91 1.11
N TYR A 21 9.54 -3.01 1.37
CA TYR A 21 10.25 -3.79 0.37
C TYR A 21 9.63 -5.18 0.21
N VAL A 22 9.93 -5.80 -0.92
CA VAL A 22 9.68 -7.22 -1.20
C VAL A 22 11.02 -7.97 -1.17
N PRO A 23 11.05 -9.31 -1.11
CA PRO A 23 12.29 -10.07 -1.17
C PRO A 23 13.08 -9.82 -2.48
N ARG A 24 14.41 -9.95 -2.40
CA ARG A 24 15.29 -9.96 -3.57
C ARG A 24 15.01 -11.17 -4.46
N VAL A 25 15.47 -11.12 -5.71
CA VAL A 25 15.27 -12.20 -6.69
C VAL A 25 15.79 -13.55 -6.19
N ASP A 26 16.97 -13.59 -5.56
CA ASP A 26 17.54 -14.81 -5.00
C ASP A 26 16.65 -15.44 -3.91
N GLN A 27 16.04 -14.60 -3.07
CA GLN A 27 15.10 -15.01 -2.03
C GLN A 27 13.77 -15.50 -2.63
N LEU A 28 13.25 -14.81 -3.67
CA LEU A 28 12.04 -15.20 -4.39
C LEU A 28 12.19 -16.57 -5.06
N VAL A 29 13.29 -16.78 -5.77
CA VAL A 29 13.59 -18.07 -6.43
C VAL A 29 13.77 -19.19 -5.39
N LYS A 30 14.34 -18.87 -4.23
CA LYS A 30 14.53 -19.84 -3.12
C LYS A 30 13.20 -20.31 -2.52
N VAL A 31 12.21 -19.42 -2.38
CA VAL A 31 10.94 -19.75 -1.72
C VAL A 31 9.90 -20.37 -2.66
N ALA A 32 9.96 -20.07 -3.96
CA ALA A 32 8.95 -20.48 -4.94
C ALA A 32 8.66 -21.99 -4.96
N PRO A 33 9.66 -22.89 -4.96
CA PRO A 33 9.40 -24.34 -4.96
C PRO A 33 8.62 -24.79 -3.72
N ALA A 34 8.91 -24.22 -2.56
CA ALA A 34 8.21 -24.57 -1.32
C ALA A 34 6.76 -24.07 -1.33
N ILE A 35 6.48 -22.90 -1.93
CA ILE A 35 5.10 -22.41 -2.12
C ILE A 35 4.32 -23.36 -3.05
N VAL A 36 4.94 -23.81 -4.14
CA VAL A 36 4.34 -24.81 -5.05
C VAL A 36 4.05 -26.11 -4.32
N GLU A 37 4.99 -26.59 -3.51
CA GLU A 37 4.86 -27.82 -2.72
C GLU A 37 3.74 -27.77 -1.68
N MET A 38 3.31 -26.57 -1.24
CA MET A 38 2.13 -26.43 -0.36
C MET A 38 0.85 -26.98 -0.98
N GLY A 39 0.74 -27.02 -2.32
CA GLY A 39 -0.33 -27.69 -3.06
C GLY A 39 -1.74 -27.07 -2.94
N CYS A 40 -1.87 -25.90 -2.33
CA CYS A 40 -3.16 -25.31 -1.98
C CYS A 40 -3.52 -24.04 -2.74
N PHE A 41 -2.61 -23.48 -3.53
CA PHE A 41 -2.86 -22.23 -4.23
C PHE A 41 -3.25 -22.44 -5.69
N ALA A 42 -4.36 -21.84 -6.10
CA ALA A 42 -4.72 -21.70 -7.50
C ALA A 42 -4.01 -20.51 -8.14
N ARG A 43 -3.63 -19.51 -7.33
CA ARG A 43 -3.04 -18.25 -7.77
C ARG A 43 -1.99 -17.75 -6.80
N VAL A 44 -1.00 -17.01 -7.34
CA VAL A 44 -0.01 -16.27 -6.55
C VAL A 44 0.14 -14.86 -7.09
N GLU A 45 0.07 -13.84 -6.22
CA GLU A 45 0.40 -12.47 -6.58
C GLU A 45 1.92 -12.30 -6.60
N THR A 46 2.47 -12.15 -7.78
CA THR A 46 3.92 -12.17 -8.00
C THR A 46 4.54 -10.79 -8.13
N ASN A 47 3.87 -9.86 -8.78
CA ASN A 47 4.46 -8.56 -9.15
C ASN A 47 3.40 -7.45 -9.26
N GLY A 48 3.79 -6.32 -9.83
CA GLY A 48 2.97 -5.10 -9.84
C GLY A 48 3.04 -4.33 -8.53
N GLY A 49 2.18 -3.37 -8.36
CA GLY A 49 2.25 -2.47 -7.20
C GLY A 49 3.55 -1.66 -7.18
N GLY A 50 4.42 -1.95 -6.24
CA GLY A 50 5.76 -1.35 -6.13
C GLY A 50 6.90 -2.34 -6.37
N PHE A 51 6.60 -3.55 -6.87
CA PHE A 51 7.57 -4.63 -7.03
C PHE A 51 8.75 -4.22 -7.92
N GLU A 52 8.48 -3.74 -9.11
CA GLU A 52 9.51 -3.33 -10.09
C GLU A 52 10.36 -2.17 -9.56
N GLN A 53 9.73 -1.20 -8.90
CA GLN A 53 10.46 -0.09 -8.26
C GLN A 53 11.42 -0.58 -7.18
N VAL A 54 11.01 -1.57 -6.38
CA VAL A 54 11.84 -2.16 -5.32
C VAL A 54 13.03 -2.91 -5.91
N ASN A 55 12.84 -3.70 -6.99
CA ASN A 55 13.95 -4.35 -7.68
C ASN A 55 14.98 -3.34 -8.19
N LEU A 56 14.53 -2.25 -8.83
CA LEU A 56 15.43 -1.17 -9.27
C LEU A 56 16.21 -0.55 -8.10
N LEU A 57 15.57 -0.36 -6.93
CA LEU A 57 16.24 0.14 -5.72
C LEU A 57 17.30 -0.83 -5.21
N PHE A 58 17.09 -2.14 -5.31
CA PHE A 58 18.10 -3.13 -4.95
C PHE A 58 19.26 -3.23 -5.96
N GLY A 59 19.15 -2.57 -7.10
CA GLY A 59 20.07 -2.72 -8.23
C GLY A 59 19.85 -4.02 -8.99
N GLU A 60 18.64 -4.57 -8.93
CA GLU A 60 18.21 -5.76 -9.66
C GLU A 60 17.40 -5.37 -10.90
N ASN A 61 17.47 -6.19 -11.95
CA ASN A 61 16.68 -6.00 -13.15
C ASN A 61 15.26 -6.57 -12.93
N PRO A 62 14.19 -5.73 -12.93
CA PRO A 62 12.84 -6.21 -12.66
C PRO A 62 12.33 -7.19 -13.70
N ASN A 63 12.74 -7.06 -14.96
CA ASN A 63 12.31 -7.97 -16.04
C ASN A 63 12.82 -9.40 -15.78
N LYS A 64 14.09 -9.53 -15.41
CA LYS A 64 14.69 -10.81 -15.00
C LYS A 64 14.05 -11.35 -13.73
N ALA A 65 13.76 -10.47 -12.77
CA ALA A 65 13.13 -10.83 -11.51
C ALA A 65 11.74 -11.45 -11.74
N VAL A 66 10.87 -10.80 -12.51
CA VAL A 66 9.52 -11.31 -12.81
C VAL A 66 9.60 -12.66 -13.52
N ARG A 67 10.43 -12.80 -14.57
CA ARG A 67 10.61 -14.09 -15.29
C ARG A 67 11.05 -15.23 -14.37
N ALA A 68 12.05 -14.97 -13.52
CA ALA A 68 12.56 -15.99 -12.61
C ALA A 68 11.55 -16.40 -11.53
N TRP A 69 10.78 -15.43 -11.05
CA TRP A 69 9.79 -15.60 -9.99
C TRP A 69 8.50 -16.29 -10.47
N THR A 70 8.01 -15.97 -11.67
CA THR A 70 6.76 -16.53 -12.21
C THR A 70 6.91 -17.95 -12.74
N LYS A 71 8.09 -18.30 -13.25
CA LYS A 71 8.36 -19.58 -13.90
C LYS A 71 7.96 -20.83 -13.08
N PRO A 72 8.35 -20.99 -11.79
CA PRO A 72 8.00 -22.18 -11.01
C PRO A 72 6.48 -22.36 -10.84
N PHE A 73 5.72 -21.27 -10.77
CA PHE A 73 4.27 -21.32 -10.65
C PHE A 73 3.62 -21.80 -11.94
N HIS A 74 4.07 -21.31 -13.10
CA HIS A 74 3.59 -21.76 -14.40
C HIS A 74 3.87 -23.25 -14.64
N GLU A 75 5.08 -23.71 -14.29
CA GLU A 75 5.46 -25.13 -14.40
C GLU A 75 4.56 -26.02 -13.54
N ALA A 76 4.01 -25.49 -12.45
CA ALA A 76 3.05 -26.15 -11.57
C ALA A 76 1.58 -25.94 -11.93
N GLY A 77 1.26 -25.18 -12.99
CA GLY A 77 -0.12 -24.85 -13.39
C GLY A 77 -0.81 -23.85 -12.46
N ILE A 78 -0.05 -23.09 -11.67
CA ILE A 78 -0.56 -22.04 -10.78
C ILE A 78 -0.56 -20.72 -11.53
N GLN A 79 -1.70 -20.02 -11.60
CA GLN A 79 -1.80 -18.72 -12.24
C GLN A 79 -1.08 -17.63 -11.43
N THR A 80 -0.42 -16.73 -12.13
CA THR A 80 0.23 -15.57 -11.53
C THR A 80 -0.57 -14.30 -11.78
N HIS A 81 -0.56 -13.38 -10.81
CA HIS A 81 -1.23 -12.09 -11.01
C HIS A 81 -0.41 -10.92 -10.48
N MET A 82 -0.70 -9.75 -11.03
CA MET A 82 -0.07 -8.48 -10.66
C MET A 82 -1.11 -7.43 -10.29
N LEU A 83 -0.70 -6.46 -9.47
CA LEU A 83 -1.50 -5.27 -9.17
C LEU A 83 -1.17 -4.13 -10.14
N ASP A 84 -2.20 -3.52 -10.72
CA ASP A 84 -2.14 -2.43 -11.70
C ASP A 84 -3.08 -1.30 -11.29
N ARG A 85 -2.61 -0.05 -11.39
CA ARG A 85 -3.35 1.15 -11.00
C ARG A 85 -4.03 1.87 -12.17
N ALA A 86 -4.52 1.14 -13.17
CA ALA A 86 -5.22 1.68 -14.34
C ALA A 86 -4.44 2.85 -14.99
N LEU A 87 -5.00 4.08 -14.99
CA LEU A 87 -4.36 5.27 -15.55
C LEU A 87 -2.92 5.47 -15.07
N ASN A 88 -2.61 5.05 -13.85
CA ASN A 88 -1.28 5.23 -13.25
C ASN A 88 -0.32 4.06 -13.52
N GLY A 89 -0.77 2.95 -14.13
CA GLY A 89 0.05 1.76 -14.33
C GLY A 89 0.68 1.27 -13.04
N LEU A 90 2.00 1.27 -12.94
CA LEU A 90 2.74 0.91 -11.72
C LEU A 90 3.19 2.12 -10.89
N ARG A 91 2.90 3.35 -11.34
CA ARG A 91 3.29 4.59 -10.66
C ARG A 91 2.20 5.11 -9.71
N MET A 92 2.52 6.19 -8.99
CA MET A 92 1.57 6.98 -8.21
C MET A 92 0.94 8.11 -9.05
N SER A 93 1.51 8.45 -10.19
CA SER A 93 1.05 9.46 -11.14
C SER A 93 0.64 8.81 -12.46
N PRO A 94 -0.22 9.46 -13.26
CA PRO A 94 -0.68 8.94 -14.54
C PRO A 94 0.44 8.61 -15.53
N VAL A 95 0.16 7.67 -16.41
CA VAL A 95 1.08 7.12 -17.42
C VAL A 95 0.48 7.30 -18.82
N PRO A 96 1.29 7.65 -19.85
CA PRO A 96 0.85 7.67 -21.25
C PRO A 96 0.23 6.36 -21.71
N ALA A 97 -0.70 6.43 -22.66
CA ALA A 97 -1.44 5.27 -23.15
C ALA A 97 -0.55 4.23 -23.84
N ASP A 98 0.45 4.68 -24.62
CA ASP A 98 1.41 3.81 -25.29
C ASP A 98 2.27 3.01 -24.29
N VAL A 99 2.69 3.65 -23.18
CA VAL A 99 3.43 2.98 -22.09
C VAL A 99 2.53 1.95 -21.40
N ARG A 100 1.24 2.26 -21.16
CA ARG A 100 0.28 1.30 -20.60
C ARG A 100 0.07 0.09 -21.52
N LYS A 101 -0.03 0.29 -22.82
CA LYS A 101 -0.14 -0.83 -23.78
C LYS A 101 1.08 -1.72 -23.77
N LEU A 102 2.27 -1.14 -23.78
CA LEU A 102 3.52 -1.88 -23.70
C LEU A 102 3.63 -2.67 -22.39
N PHE A 103 3.20 -2.07 -21.28
CA PHE A 103 3.17 -2.70 -19.96
C PHE A 103 2.52 -4.09 -19.96
N TYR A 104 1.30 -4.22 -20.47
CA TYR A 104 0.59 -5.51 -20.46
C TYR A 104 1.29 -6.55 -21.35
N LYS A 105 1.80 -6.14 -22.51
CA LYS A 105 2.56 -7.03 -23.40
C LYS A 105 3.81 -7.58 -22.72
N VAL A 106 4.60 -6.71 -22.13
CA VAL A 106 5.83 -7.07 -21.41
C VAL A 106 5.53 -8.00 -20.24
N LYS A 107 4.54 -7.67 -19.39
CA LYS A 107 4.22 -8.52 -18.23
C LYS A 107 3.65 -9.87 -18.64
N LYS A 108 2.89 -9.97 -19.74
CA LYS A 108 2.42 -11.25 -20.25
C LYS A 108 3.56 -12.17 -20.68
N VAL A 109 4.51 -11.67 -21.46
CA VAL A 109 5.66 -12.49 -21.92
C VAL A 109 6.62 -12.84 -20.76
N GLN A 110 6.60 -12.05 -19.67
CA GLN A 110 7.35 -12.33 -18.46
C GLN A 110 6.68 -13.36 -17.53
N GLY A 111 5.47 -13.82 -17.90
CA GLY A 111 4.77 -14.87 -17.17
C GLY A 111 3.72 -14.37 -16.19
N THR A 112 3.12 -13.20 -16.40
CA THR A 112 1.97 -12.73 -15.62
C THR A 112 0.67 -13.05 -16.37
N ASP A 113 -0.23 -13.84 -15.76
CA ASP A 113 -1.47 -14.30 -16.40
C ASP A 113 -2.62 -13.33 -16.23
N ILE A 114 -2.74 -12.73 -15.04
CA ILE A 114 -3.88 -11.91 -14.64
C ILE A 114 -3.38 -10.52 -14.26
N THR A 115 -4.01 -9.50 -14.85
CA THR A 115 -3.84 -8.15 -14.33
C THR A 115 -5.01 -7.78 -13.43
N ARG A 116 -4.73 -7.46 -12.17
CA ARG A 116 -5.68 -6.92 -11.20
C ARG A 116 -5.65 -5.41 -11.27
N THR A 117 -6.52 -4.85 -12.11
CA THR A 117 -6.57 -3.42 -12.38
C THR A 117 -7.53 -2.71 -11.44
N PHE A 118 -7.09 -1.62 -10.82
CA PHE A 118 -7.95 -0.74 -10.02
C PHE A 118 -7.77 0.73 -10.39
N CYS A 119 -8.81 1.52 -10.24
CA CYS A 119 -8.73 2.98 -10.23
C CYS A 119 -8.94 3.49 -8.81
N GLY A 120 -8.02 4.27 -8.30
CA GLY A 120 -8.12 4.81 -6.94
C GLY A 120 -9.32 5.75 -6.73
N LEU A 121 -9.97 6.24 -7.79
CA LEU A 121 -11.23 7.01 -7.74
C LEU A 121 -12.47 6.17 -8.07
N ASN A 122 -12.31 4.88 -8.38
CA ASN A 122 -13.37 4.02 -8.94
C ASN A 122 -13.97 4.59 -10.24
N ASP A 123 -13.21 5.38 -10.97
CA ASP A 123 -13.62 5.89 -12.28
C ASP A 123 -13.41 4.82 -13.35
N THR A 124 -14.49 4.25 -13.87
CA THR A 124 -14.48 3.19 -14.88
C THR A 124 -13.81 3.61 -16.19
N ARG A 125 -13.82 4.92 -16.51
CA ARG A 125 -13.12 5.46 -17.70
C ARG A 125 -11.60 5.24 -17.65
N ASN A 126 -11.02 5.13 -16.45
CA ASN A 126 -9.61 4.80 -16.26
C ASN A 126 -9.34 3.29 -16.37
N ILE A 127 -10.31 2.43 -16.00
CA ILE A 127 -10.19 0.97 -16.01
C ILE A 127 -10.49 0.39 -17.39
N ILE A 128 -11.53 0.85 -18.06
CA ILE A 128 -11.99 0.29 -19.35
C ILE A 128 -10.88 0.21 -20.40
N PRO A 129 -10.02 1.22 -20.61
CA PRO A 129 -8.90 1.07 -21.53
C PRO A 129 -7.93 -0.07 -21.15
N SER A 130 -7.71 -0.30 -19.84
CA SER A 130 -6.87 -1.40 -19.35
C SER A 130 -7.44 -2.77 -19.73
N ILE A 131 -8.78 -2.93 -19.72
CA ILE A 131 -9.43 -4.17 -20.16
C ILE A 131 -9.02 -4.50 -21.61
N ALA A 132 -9.13 -3.51 -22.51
CA ALA A 132 -8.78 -3.69 -23.91
C ALA A 132 -7.28 -4.03 -24.08
N TYR A 133 -6.39 -3.30 -23.39
CA TYR A 133 -4.95 -3.52 -23.47
C TYR A 133 -4.52 -4.87 -22.90
N ALA A 134 -5.12 -5.30 -21.78
CA ALA A 134 -4.87 -6.61 -21.20
C ALA A 134 -5.29 -7.75 -22.12
N LYS A 135 -6.48 -7.65 -22.72
CA LYS A 135 -6.99 -8.64 -23.69
C LYS A 135 -6.15 -8.70 -24.96
N GLU A 136 -5.73 -7.56 -25.50
CA GLU A 136 -4.81 -7.50 -26.65
C GLU A 136 -3.49 -8.21 -26.34
N ALA A 137 -3.01 -8.11 -25.10
CA ALA A 137 -1.81 -8.79 -24.63
C ALA A 137 -2.02 -10.28 -24.29
N GLY A 138 -3.25 -10.79 -24.30
CA GLY A 138 -3.59 -12.17 -23.93
C GLY A 138 -3.60 -12.41 -22.42
N MET A 139 -3.83 -11.38 -21.62
CA MET A 139 -3.98 -11.47 -20.17
C MET A 139 -5.46 -11.59 -19.77
N ILE A 140 -5.72 -12.19 -18.64
CA ILE A 140 -7.02 -12.14 -17.97
C ILE A 140 -7.17 -10.76 -17.31
N SER A 141 -8.24 -10.04 -17.67
CA SER A 141 -8.55 -8.74 -17.11
C SER A 141 -9.43 -8.89 -15.88
N GLN A 142 -8.83 -8.78 -14.68
CA GLN A 142 -9.55 -8.75 -13.41
C GLN A 142 -9.70 -7.29 -12.96
N CYS A 143 -10.95 -6.78 -12.92
CA CYS A 143 -11.24 -5.40 -12.54
C CYS A 143 -11.63 -5.29 -11.06
N SER A 144 -11.05 -4.32 -10.36
CA SER A 144 -11.23 -4.16 -8.92
C SER A 144 -12.22 -3.06 -8.56
N LEU A 145 -13.06 -3.34 -7.59
CA LEU A 145 -13.90 -2.39 -6.88
C LEU A 145 -13.15 -1.96 -5.61
N CYS A 146 -12.65 -0.72 -5.56
CA CYS A 146 -11.96 -0.20 -4.38
C CYS A 146 -12.98 0.09 -3.28
N ILE A 147 -13.04 -0.79 -2.29
CA ILE A 147 -14.03 -0.71 -1.21
C ILE A 147 -13.66 0.38 -0.23
N THR A 148 -14.63 1.25 0.04
CA THR A 148 -14.63 2.17 1.17
C THR A 148 -16.04 2.28 1.73
N HIS A 149 -16.19 2.92 2.89
CA HIS A 149 -17.49 3.05 3.55
C HIS A 149 -17.87 4.52 3.70
N SER A 150 -18.89 4.96 2.97
CA SER A 150 -19.44 6.32 3.03
C SER A 150 -20.90 6.32 2.58
N PRO A 151 -21.64 7.43 2.73
CA PRO A 151 -23.01 7.56 2.22
C PRO A 151 -23.13 7.35 0.71
N ILE A 152 -22.05 7.52 -0.06
CA ILE A 152 -22.04 7.37 -1.52
C ILE A 152 -21.68 5.93 -1.91
N HIS A 153 -20.72 5.32 -1.21
CA HIS A 153 -20.19 4.01 -1.52
C HIS A 153 -21.12 2.90 -0.98
N THR A 154 -22.28 2.78 -1.62
CA THR A 154 -23.35 1.84 -1.26
C THR A 154 -23.19 0.50 -1.97
N VAL A 155 -23.99 -0.50 -1.58
CA VAL A 155 -24.08 -1.80 -2.29
C VAL A 155 -24.45 -1.57 -3.77
N GLU A 156 -25.40 -0.69 -4.03
CA GLU A 156 -25.84 -0.36 -5.39
C GLU A 156 -24.72 0.30 -6.21
N TYR A 157 -23.99 1.26 -5.63
CA TYR A 157 -22.84 1.90 -6.28
C TYR A 157 -21.84 0.85 -6.78
N TYR A 158 -21.43 -0.09 -5.93
CA TYR A 158 -20.46 -1.11 -6.30
C TYR A 158 -21.03 -2.15 -7.26
N THR A 159 -22.29 -2.53 -7.10
CA THR A 159 -22.98 -3.43 -8.04
C THR A 159 -23.00 -2.81 -9.44
N ASN A 160 -23.43 -1.56 -9.57
CA ASN A 160 -23.49 -0.88 -10.87
C ASN A 160 -22.11 -0.72 -11.51
N MET A 161 -21.08 -0.38 -10.73
CA MET A 161 -19.70 -0.32 -11.21
C MET A 161 -19.23 -1.68 -11.75
N ALA A 162 -19.50 -2.77 -11.03
CA ALA A 162 -19.14 -4.11 -11.50
C ALA A 162 -19.84 -4.47 -12.81
N LEU A 163 -21.15 -4.22 -12.93
CA LEU A 163 -21.92 -4.49 -14.15
C LEU A 163 -21.40 -3.67 -15.33
N GLU A 164 -21.01 -2.42 -15.12
CA GLU A 164 -20.39 -1.59 -16.16
C GLU A 164 -19.06 -2.18 -16.64
N LEU A 165 -18.19 -2.62 -15.72
CA LEU A 165 -16.92 -3.24 -16.06
C LEU A 165 -17.08 -4.58 -16.78
N ILE A 166 -18.03 -5.41 -16.35
CA ILE A 166 -18.37 -6.68 -17.03
C ILE A 166 -18.88 -6.40 -18.45
N LYS A 167 -19.77 -5.44 -18.61
CA LYS A 167 -20.26 -5.00 -19.93
C LYS A 167 -19.13 -4.48 -20.82
N ALA A 168 -18.11 -3.85 -20.26
CA ALA A 168 -16.92 -3.39 -20.98
C ALA A 168 -15.95 -4.54 -21.33
N GLY A 169 -16.22 -5.76 -20.86
CA GLY A 169 -15.47 -6.98 -21.19
C GLY A 169 -14.47 -7.44 -20.13
N ALA A 170 -14.60 -7.02 -18.87
CA ALA A 170 -13.83 -7.60 -17.78
C ALA A 170 -14.06 -9.12 -17.70
N ASP A 171 -12.99 -9.88 -17.54
CA ASP A 171 -13.09 -11.35 -17.41
C ASP A 171 -13.43 -11.76 -15.99
N GLU A 172 -13.04 -10.97 -14.98
CA GLU A 172 -13.24 -11.23 -13.57
C GLU A 172 -13.44 -9.93 -12.77
N ILE A 173 -14.06 -10.03 -11.61
CA ILE A 173 -14.22 -8.93 -10.66
C ILE A 173 -13.45 -9.23 -9.36
N CYS A 174 -12.69 -8.25 -8.88
CA CYS A 174 -12.10 -8.28 -7.55
C CYS A 174 -12.81 -7.30 -6.62
N VAL A 175 -13.41 -7.81 -5.55
CA VAL A 175 -13.90 -6.97 -4.45
C VAL A 175 -12.69 -6.67 -3.56
N LYS A 176 -12.14 -5.44 -3.70
CA LYS A 176 -10.84 -5.06 -3.11
C LYS A 176 -11.02 -4.15 -1.91
N ASP A 177 -10.93 -4.75 -0.71
CA ASP A 177 -10.99 -4.05 0.58
C ASP A 177 -9.58 -3.82 1.14
N MET A 178 -8.89 -2.81 0.59
CA MET A 178 -7.49 -2.48 0.90
C MET A 178 -7.29 -1.86 2.30
N ALA A 179 -8.36 -1.50 3.01
CA ALA A 179 -8.30 -1.01 4.38
C ALA A 179 -8.89 -2.00 5.39
N GLY A 180 -9.55 -3.07 4.92
CA GLY A 180 -10.25 -4.03 5.77
C GLY A 180 -11.48 -3.44 6.47
N ILE A 181 -12.07 -2.39 5.91
CA ILE A 181 -13.19 -1.64 6.51
C ILE A 181 -14.54 -1.95 5.88
N GLY A 182 -14.57 -2.74 4.84
CA GLY A 182 -15.81 -3.20 4.21
C GLY A 182 -16.71 -3.87 5.25
N ARG A 183 -17.99 -3.51 5.25
CA ARG A 183 -18.95 -4.10 6.17
C ARG A 183 -19.33 -5.49 5.65
N PRO A 184 -19.16 -6.56 6.44
CA PRO A 184 -19.29 -7.94 5.97
C PRO A 184 -20.59 -8.19 5.21
N VAL A 185 -21.74 -7.85 5.79
CA VAL A 185 -23.05 -8.03 5.16
C VAL A 185 -23.20 -7.24 3.85
N SER A 186 -22.64 -6.03 3.79
CA SER A 186 -22.67 -5.21 2.56
C SER A 186 -21.82 -5.84 1.46
N LEU A 187 -20.64 -6.36 1.80
CA LEU A 187 -19.78 -7.07 0.85
C LEU A 187 -20.44 -8.34 0.31
N GLY A 188 -21.07 -9.14 1.18
CA GLY A 188 -21.86 -10.30 0.76
C GLY A 188 -22.98 -9.90 -0.22
N LYS A 189 -23.71 -8.81 0.06
CA LYS A 189 -24.76 -8.31 -0.86
C LYS A 189 -24.19 -7.86 -2.22
N ILE A 190 -23.03 -7.21 -2.26
CA ILE A 190 -22.37 -6.84 -3.52
C ILE A 190 -22.07 -8.09 -4.34
N VAL A 191 -21.44 -9.10 -3.74
CA VAL A 191 -21.13 -10.37 -4.42
C VAL A 191 -22.40 -11.06 -4.89
N ALA A 192 -23.42 -11.17 -4.04
CA ALA A 192 -24.70 -11.79 -4.40
C ALA A 192 -25.37 -11.09 -5.59
N ASN A 193 -25.39 -9.76 -5.62
CA ASN A 193 -25.98 -8.99 -6.72
C ASN A 193 -25.22 -9.21 -8.04
N ILE A 194 -23.89 -9.24 -8.00
CA ILE A 194 -23.07 -9.51 -9.19
C ILE A 194 -23.34 -10.92 -9.69
N LYS A 195 -23.34 -11.92 -8.80
CA LYS A 195 -23.61 -13.33 -9.16
C LYS A 195 -25.05 -13.57 -9.65
N ALA A 196 -26.02 -12.82 -9.16
CA ALA A 196 -27.40 -12.90 -9.65
C ALA A 196 -27.51 -12.40 -11.09
N ALA A 197 -26.75 -11.36 -11.48
CA ALA A 197 -26.73 -10.81 -12.83
C ALA A 197 -25.82 -11.62 -13.77
N HIS A 198 -24.66 -12.06 -13.28
CA HIS A 198 -23.59 -12.74 -14.01
C HIS A 198 -23.03 -13.91 -13.21
N PRO A 199 -23.75 -15.06 -13.15
CA PRO A 199 -23.31 -16.23 -12.37
C PRO A 199 -21.98 -16.83 -12.88
N GLU A 200 -21.65 -16.64 -14.14
CA GLU A 200 -20.44 -17.13 -14.81
C GLU A 200 -19.17 -16.35 -14.45
N ILE A 201 -19.28 -15.07 -14.06
CA ILE A 201 -18.13 -14.20 -13.80
C ILE A 201 -17.41 -14.64 -12.51
N PRO A 202 -16.12 -14.99 -12.56
CA PRO A 202 -15.35 -15.26 -11.35
C PRO A 202 -15.22 -14.01 -10.48
N ILE A 203 -15.40 -14.18 -9.16
CA ILE A 203 -15.21 -13.11 -8.18
C ILE A 203 -14.08 -13.52 -7.23
N GLN A 204 -13.13 -12.63 -7.06
CA GLN A 204 -12.05 -12.75 -6.08
C GLN A 204 -12.21 -11.70 -5.00
N TYR A 205 -12.05 -12.09 -3.74
CA TYR A 205 -12.07 -11.18 -2.61
C TYR A 205 -10.67 -10.95 -2.06
N HIS A 206 -10.28 -9.68 -2.00
CA HIS A 206 -9.02 -9.20 -1.45
C HIS A 206 -9.31 -8.32 -0.24
N SER A 207 -8.72 -8.63 0.92
CA SER A 207 -8.96 -7.89 2.14
C SER A 207 -7.76 -7.86 3.06
N HIS A 208 -7.48 -6.67 3.61
CA HIS A 208 -6.53 -6.52 4.71
C HIS A 208 -7.18 -6.79 6.06
N ALA A 209 -6.38 -7.23 7.05
CA ALA A 209 -6.90 -7.57 8.38
C ALA A 209 -7.23 -6.35 9.24
N GLY A 210 -6.51 -5.24 9.04
CA GLY A 210 -6.68 -3.90 9.63
C GLY A 210 -7.50 -3.84 10.92
N PRO A 211 -8.80 -3.46 10.84
CA PRO A 211 -9.67 -3.32 12.01
C PRO A 211 -10.31 -4.63 12.50
N GLY A 212 -10.09 -5.77 11.81
CA GLY A 212 -10.57 -7.07 12.26
C GLY A 212 -11.84 -7.59 11.59
N PHE A 213 -12.39 -6.94 10.56
CA PHE A 213 -13.60 -7.41 9.87
C PHE A 213 -13.35 -8.52 8.86
N ASN A 214 -12.12 -8.70 8.40
CA ASN A 214 -11.79 -9.52 7.23
C ASN A 214 -12.26 -10.98 7.33
N MET A 215 -12.18 -11.64 8.50
CA MET A 215 -12.65 -13.02 8.65
C MET A 215 -14.16 -13.12 8.47
N ALA A 216 -14.94 -12.22 9.08
CA ALA A 216 -16.39 -12.16 8.89
C ALA A 216 -16.72 -11.82 7.42
N SER A 217 -15.98 -10.91 6.81
CA SER A 217 -16.18 -10.54 5.41
C SER A 217 -15.88 -11.69 4.44
N ILE A 218 -14.83 -12.47 4.70
CA ILE A 218 -14.50 -13.67 3.92
C ILE A 218 -15.66 -14.67 3.96
N LEU A 219 -16.22 -14.93 5.14
CA LEU A 219 -17.36 -15.84 5.28
C LEU A 219 -18.57 -15.33 4.49
N GLU A 220 -18.96 -14.07 4.67
CA GLU A 220 -20.11 -13.45 3.98
C GLU A 220 -19.95 -13.47 2.44
N VAL A 221 -18.78 -13.15 1.90
CA VAL A 221 -18.59 -13.18 0.45
C VAL A 221 -18.56 -14.60 -0.10
N CYS A 222 -18.05 -15.59 0.65
CA CYS A 222 -18.08 -16.99 0.26
C CYS A 222 -19.53 -17.51 0.23
N GLU A 223 -20.34 -17.21 1.25
CA GLU A 223 -21.77 -17.55 1.27
C GLU A 223 -22.53 -16.93 0.09
N ALA A 224 -22.12 -15.73 -0.35
CA ALA A 224 -22.70 -15.03 -1.49
C ALA A 224 -22.21 -15.54 -2.86
N GLY A 225 -21.24 -16.47 -2.91
CA GLY A 225 -20.79 -17.09 -4.16
C GLY A 225 -19.44 -16.61 -4.69
N CYS A 226 -18.58 -16.01 -3.87
CA CYS A 226 -17.20 -15.70 -4.23
C CYS A 226 -16.43 -16.97 -4.62
N ASP A 227 -15.46 -16.86 -5.55
CA ASP A 227 -14.73 -18.01 -6.11
C ASP A 227 -13.31 -18.14 -5.55
N TYR A 228 -12.65 -17.02 -5.33
CA TYR A 228 -11.25 -16.95 -4.88
C TYR A 228 -11.11 -16.04 -3.66
N ILE A 229 -10.31 -16.47 -2.71
CA ILE A 229 -9.97 -15.69 -1.51
C ILE A 229 -8.47 -15.43 -1.49
N ASP A 230 -8.10 -14.16 -1.36
CA ASP A 230 -6.74 -13.75 -1.10
C ASP A 230 -6.37 -14.02 0.36
N VAL A 231 -5.24 -14.69 0.56
CA VAL A 231 -4.72 -15.03 1.88
C VAL A 231 -3.25 -14.64 2.01
N GLY A 232 -2.85 -14.29 3.22
CA GLY A 232 -1.45 -14.19 3.62
C GLY A 232 -1.01 -15.44 4.37
N MET A 233 0.20 -15.40 4.91
CA MET A 233 0.71 -16.45 5.78
C MET A 233 1.69 -15.90 6.80
N GLU A 234 1.84 -16.62 7.91
CA GLU A 234 2.83 -16.26 8.93
C GLU A 234 4.27 -16.23 8.38
N PRO A 235 5.10 -15.32 8.91
CA PRO A 235 4.87 -14.35 9.98
C PRO A 235 4.28 -13.00 9.52
N LEU A 236 3.79 -12.85 8.29
CA LEU A 236 3.32 -11.59 7.69
C LEU A 236 1.79 -11.47 7.58
N SER A 237 1.04 -12.44 8.12
CA SER A 237 -0.42 -12.36 8.23
C SER A 237 -0.86 -11.39 9.33
N TRP A 238 -2.14 -10.96 9.25
CA TRP A 238 -2.81 -10.06 10.19
C TRP A 238 -2.31 -8.59 10.13
N GLY A 239 -2.80 -7.78 11.03
CA GLY A 239 -2.46 -6.35 11.10
C GLY A 239 -2.73 -5.63 9.78
N THR A 240 -1.71 -5.01 9.21
CA THR A 240 -1.78 -4.35 7.88
C THR A 240 -1.76 -5.35 6.72
N GLY A 241 -1.43 -6.63 6.99
CA GLY A 241 -1.46 -7.72 6.03
C GLY A 241 -2.85 -8.34 5.87
N HIS A 242 -2.89 -9.60 5.49
CA HIS A 242 -4.11 -10.34 5.14
C HIS A 242 -4.46 -11.40 6.19
N ALA A 243 -5.65 -12.00 6.09
CA ALA A 243 -6.00 -13.15 6.91
C ALA A 243 -5.05 -14.31 6.63
N ASP A 244 -4.72 -15.06 7.68
CA ASP A 244 -3.85 -16.22 7.56
C ASP A 244 -4.54 -17.38 6.85
N LEU A 245 -3.81 -18.04 5.94
CA LEU A 245 -4.27 -19.20 5.17
C LEU A 245 -4.90 -20.27 6.05
N LEU A 246 -4.24 -20.66 7.16
CA LEU A 246 -4.71 -21.75 8.00
C LEU A 246 -6.00 -21.40 8.73
N SER A 247 -6.12 -20.16 9.20
CA SER A 247 -7.33 -19.65 9.86
C SER A 247 -8.49 -19.59 8.89
N VAL A 248 -8.27 -19.12 7.66
CA VAL A 248 -9.29 -19.04 6.60
C VAL A 248 -9.71 -20.46 6.20
N GLN A 249 -8.77 -21.38 6.01
CA GLN A 249 -9.07 -22.78 5.68
C GLN A 249 -9.95 -23.42 6.76
N ALA A 250 -9.57 -23.30 8.03
CA ALA A 250 -10.32 -23.88 9.14
C ALA A 250 -11.73 -23.33 9.24
N MET A 251 -11.89 -22.00 9.13
CA MET A 251 -13.20 -21.34 9.14
C MET A 251 -14.11 -21.81 7.99
N LEU A 252 -13.57 -21.87 6.77
CA LEU A 252 -14.37 -22.26 5.60
C LEU A 252 -14.73 -23.75 5.61
N LYS A 253 -13.85 -24.64 6.14
CA LYS A 253 -14.16 -26.05 6.37
C LYS A 253 -15.31 -26.21 7.37
N ASP A 254 -15.27 -25.50 8.50
CA ASP A 254 -16.33 -25.51 9.51
C ASP A 254 -17.66 -25.01 8.93
N ALA A 255 -17.61 -23.98 8.08
CA ALA A 255 -18.78 -23.47 7.36
C ALA A 255 -19.29 -24.40 6.24
N GLY A 256 -18.64 -25.54 5.96
CA GLY A 256 -19.05 -26.58 5.01
C GLY A 256 -18.61 -26.35 3.57
N PHE A 257 -17.68 -25.43 3.31
CA PHE A 257 -17.06 -25.24 1.99
C PHE A 257 -16.03 -26.30 1.69
N GLN A 258 -15.84 -26.59 0.40
CA GLN A 258 -14.68 -27.35 -0.07
C GLN A 258 -13.50 -26.38 -0.23
N VAL A 259 -12.38 -26.69 0.41
CA VAL A 259 -11.14 -25.89 0.32
C VAL A 259 -9.95 -26.83 0.13
N PRO A 260 -8.87 -26.37 -0.54
CA PRO A 260 -7.67 -27.18 -0.74
C PRO A 260 -7.03 -27.58 0.60
N GLU A 261 -6.43 -28.78 0.62
CA GLU A 261 -5.57 -29.19 1.73
C GLU A 261 -4.21 -28.50 1.64
N VAL A 262 -3.63 -28.19 2.80
CA VAL A 262 -2.31 -27.57 2.91
C VAL A 262 -1.29 -28.61 3.31
N ASN A 263 -0.22 -28.76 2.51
CA ASN A 263 0.95 -29.51 2.94
C ASN A 263 1.66 -28.73 4.06
N MET A 264 1.51 -29.19 5.29
CA MET A 264 2.02 -28.49 6.48
C MET A 264 3.55 -28.49 6.58
N GLU A 265 4.24 -29.50 6.04
CA GLU A 265 5.70 -29.50 6.00
C GLU A 265 6.22 -28.38 5.08
N ALA A 266 5.64 -28.26 3.89
CA ALA A 266 5.95 -27.18 2.96
C ALA A 266 5.56 -25.80 3.53
N TYR A 267 4.40 -25.68 4.22
CA TYR A 267 4.00 -24.46 4.92
C TYR A 267 5.06 -24.01 5.92
N MET A 268 5.53 -24.92 6.78
CA MET A 268 6.56 -24.59 7.77
C MET A 268 7.89 -24.20 7.13
N LYS A 269 8.23 -24.80 5.99
CA LYS A 269 9.41 -24.43 5.20
C LYS A 269 9.30 -23.02 4.62
N VAL A 270 8.16 -22.67 4.03
CA VAL A 270 7.91 -21.29 3.53
C VAL A 270 7.96 -20.28 4.67
N ARG A 271 7.29 -20.59 5.81
CA ARG A 271 7.32 -19.75 7.01
C ARG A 271 8.74 -19.48 7.52
N ALA A 272 9.57 -20.51 7.56
CA ALA A 272 10.98 -20.39 7.96
C ALA A 272 11.79 -19.53 6.99
N LEU A 273 11.57 -19.69 5.67
CA LEU A 273 12.22 -18.86 4.65
C LEU A 273 11.79 -17.39 4.74
N ILE A 274 10.50 -17.12 4.97
CA ILE A 274 10.02 -15.74 5.18
C ILE A 274 10.73 -15.11 6.41
N GLN A 275 10.87 -15.88 7.51
CA GLN A 275 11.59 -15.40 8.69
C GLN A 275 13.07 -15.14 8.38
N GLU A 276 13.73 -16.04 7.64
CA GLU A 276 15.12 -15.85 7.18
C GLU A 276 15.28 -14.54 6.39
N PHE A 277 14.32 -14.24 5.49
CA PHE A 277 14.36 -13.00 4.70
C PHE A 277 14.14 -11.75 5.56
N MET A 278 13.33 -11.87 6.61
CA MET A 278 13.17 -10.79 7.60
C MET A 278 14.47 -10.57 8.38
N ASP A 279 15.13 -11.65 8.80
CA ASP A 279 16.36 -11.58 9.60
C ASP A 279 17.56 -11.06 8.77
N ASP A 280 17.57 -11.29 7.46
CA ASP A 280 18.60 -10.76 6.56
C ASP A 280 18.58 -9.22 6.51
N PHE A 281 17.45 -8.63 6.09
CA PHE A 281 17.32 -7.17 6.05
C PHE A 281 15.87 -6.66 6.02
N LEU A 282 14.90 -7.47 5.57
CA LEU A 282 13.54 -6.97 5.35
C LEU A 282 12.86 -6.56 6.66
N GLY A 283 13.17 -7.23 7.75
CA GLY A 283 12.66 -6.89 9.09
C GLY A 283 13.05 -5.50 9.55
N LEU A 284 14.17 -4.93 9.05
CA LEU A 284 14.60 -3.56 9.35
C LEU A 284 13.58 -2.50 8.90
N TYR A 285 12.71 -2.86 7.96
CA TYR A 285 11.72 -1.99 7.35
C TYR A 285 10.29 -2.30 7.77
N ILE A 286 10.10 -3.28 8.65
CA ILE A 286 8.79 -3.70 9.15
C ILE A 286 8.58 -3.16 10.57
N SER A 287 7.65 -2.23 10.72
CA SER A 287 7.27 -1.77 12.06
C SER A 287 6.50 -2.88 12.80
N PRO A 288 6.87 -3.21 14.05
CA PRO A 288 6.08 -4.16 14.86
C PRO A 288 4.60 -3.78 14.98
N LYS A 289 4.28 -2.50 14.95
CA LYS A 289 2.89 -1.99 14.98
C LYS A 289 2.07 -2.43 13.76
N ASN A 290 2.71 -2.67 12.61
CA ASN A 290 2.04 -3.14 11.39
C ASN A 290 1.51 -4.58 11.51
N ARG A 291 1.96 -5.32 12.52
CA ARG A 291 1.50 -6.70 12.80
C ARG A 291 0.32 -6.75 13.77
N LEU A 292 -0.15 -5.60 14.23
CA LEU A 292 -1.27 -5.48 15.16
C LEU A 292 -2.52 -5.00 14.44
N MET A 293 -3.66 -5.58 14.76
CA MET A 293 -4.96 -5.05 14.35
C MET A 293 -5.25 -3.75 15.11
N ASN A 294 -5.88 -2.80 14.43
CA ASN A 294 -6.20 -1.50 15.00
C ASN A 294 -7.63 -1.07 14.62
N SER A 295 -8.54 -1.17 15.58
CA SER A 295 -9.96 -0.81 15.38
C SER A 295 -10.19 0.68 15.09
N LEU A 296 -9.24 1.56 15.41
CA LEU A 296 -9.35 2.99 15.07
C LEU A 296 -9.35 3.25 13.56
N LEU A 297 -8.87 2.29 12.76
CA LEU A 297 -8.95 2.37 11.28
C LEU A 297 -10.39 2.41 10.76
N ILE A 298 -11.36 1.94 11.53
CA ILE A 298 -12.79 1.96 11.15
C ILE A 298 -13.27 3.39 10.91
N GLY A 299 -12.85 4.35 11.72
CA GLY A 299 -13.29 5.75 11.64
C GLY A 299 -12.81 6.45 10.37
N PRO A 300 -11.49 6.66 10.19
CA PRO A 300 -10.96 7.36 9.02
C PRO A 300 -10.91 6.50 7.75
N GLY A 301 -11.05 5.17 7.83
CA GLY A 301 -11.00 4.27 6.68
C GLY A 301 -9.67 4.25 5.93
N LEU A 302 -8.58 4.64 6.58
CA LEU A 302 -7.26 4.72 5.96
C LEU A 302 -6.66 3.32 5.80
N PRO A 303 -5.94 3.03 4.69
CA PRO A 303 -5.23 1.77 4.51
C PRO A 303 -4.24 1.51 5.65
N GLY A 304 -4.16 0.24 6.10
CA GLY A 304 -3.31 -0.15 7.22
C GLY A 304 -1.84 0.26 7.05
N GLY A 305 -1.28 0.09 5.84
CA GLY A 305 0.09 0.50 5.52
C GLY A 305 0.38 2.00 5.67
N MET A 306 -0.66 2.85 5.68
CA MET A 306 -0.51 4.29 5.94
C MET A 306 -0.37 4.64 7.42
N MET A 307 -0.78 3.76 8.34
CA MET A 307 -0.70 4.06 9.77
C MET A 307 0.72 4.27 10.26
N GLY A 308 1.67 3.49 9.75
CA GLY A 308 3.09 3.67 10.09
C GLY A 308 3.62 5.04 9.66
N SER A 309 3.34 5.46 8.42
CA SER A 309 3.71 6.79 7.93
C SER A 309 2.96 7.91 8.63
N LEU A 310 1.68 7.69 8.97
CA LEU A 310 0.87 8.65 9.73
C LEU A 310 1.48 8.94 11.10
N MET A 311 1.92 7.91 11.82
CA MET A 311 2.51 8.09 13.16
C MET A 311 3.83 8.86 13.10
N ALA A 312 4.69 8.62 12.09
CA ALA A 312 5.91 9.38 11.87
C ALA A 312 5.61 10.85 11.52
N ASP A 313 4.62 11.09 10.66
CA ASP A 313 4.17 12.44 10.31
C ASP A 313 3.60 13.17 11.54
N LEU A 314 2.87 12.46 12.42
CA LEU A 314 2.34 13.05 13.66
C LEU A 314 3.46 13.51 14.59
N GLU A 315 4.52 12.72 14.79
CA GLU A 315 5.66 13.09 15.64
C GLU A 315 6.36 14.35 15.15
N SER A 316 6.69 14.40 13.85
CA SER A 316 7.34 15.55 13.22
C SER A 316 6.47 16.82 13.29
N ASN A 317 5.18 16.70 12.97
CA ASN A 317 4.26 17.84 12.99
C ASN A 317 3.96 18.31 14.41
N LEU A 318 3.85 17.39 15.38
CA LEU A 318 3.67 17.72 16.79
C LEU A 318 4.83 18.57 17.33
N GLU A 319 6.05 18.20 17.01
CA GLU A 319 7.24 18.98 17.37
C GLU A 319 7.16 20.41 16.80
N SER A 320 6.81 20.55 15.53
CA SER A 320 6.63 21.85 14.85
C SER A 320 5.53 22.70 15.50
N ILE A 321 4.38 22.09 15.82
CA ILE A 321 3.25 22.75 16.50
C ILE A 321 3.67 23.19 17.90
N ASN A 322 4.33 22.33 18.67
CA ASN A 322 4.74 22.64 20.04
C ASN A 322 5.85 23.70 20.09
N LYS A 323 6.77 23.75 19.12
CA LYS A 323 7.72 24.86 18.96
C LYS A 323 7.00 26.19 18.72
N TYR A 324 5.93 26.20 17.92
CA TYR A 324 5.12 27.40 17.68
C TYR A 324 4.36 27.84 18.96
N LYS A 325 3.79 26.87 19.71
CA LYS A 325 3.07 27.11 20.96
C LYS A 325 4.00 27.63 22.06
N ALA A 326 5.21 27.08 22.19
CA ALA A 326 6.21 27.53 23.14
C ALA A 326 6.57 29.01 22.97
N LYS A 327 6.75 29.48 21.72
CA LYS A 327 7.04 30.90 21.41
C LYS A 327 5.92 31.86 21.80
N ARG A 328 4.73 31.36 22.14
CA ARG A 328 3.52 32.14 22.47
C ARG A 328 2.98 31.84 23.86
N ASN A 329 3.71 31.08 24.66
CA ASN A 329 3.27 30.63 25.98
C ASN A 329 1.92 29.89 25.97
N LEU A 330 1.64 29.13 24.90
CA LEU A 330 0.44 28.30 24.77
C LEU A 330 0.71 26.89 25.29
N PRO A 331 -0.31 26.19 25.83
CA PRO A 331 -0.18 24.81 26.28
C PRO A 331 0.30 23.89 25.17
N PHE A 332 1.20 22.97 25.48
CA PHE A 332 1.66 21.96 24.55
C PHE A 332 0.54 20.98 24.20
N MET A 333 0.58 20.48 22.99
CA MET A 333 -0.32 19.44 22.50
C MET A 333 0.32 18.07 22.70
N THR A 334 -0.47 17.08 23.06
CA THR A 334 -0.05 15.67 23.08
C THR A 334 -0.25 15.01 21.71
N GLN A 335 0.38 13.85 21.50
CA GLN A 335 0.21 13.07 20.27
C GLN A 335 -1.24 12.62 20.08
N ASP A 336 -1.90 12.18 21.16
CA ASP A 336 -3.30 11.76 21.11
C ASP A 336 -4.24 12.91 20.76
N GLN A 337 -3.99 14.11 21.30
CA GLN A 337 -4.76 15.30 20.94
C GLN A 337 -4.61 15.65 19.46
N LEU A 338 -3.39 15.54 18.91
CA LEU A 338 -3.16 15.78 17.48
C LEU A 338 -3.84 14.71 16.63
N LEU A 339 -3.79 13.45 17.03
CA LEU A 339 -4.44 12.33 16.34
C LEU A 339 -5.96 12.53 16.30
N ILE A 340 -6.58 12.89 17.42
CA ILE A 340 -8.02 13.18 17.48
C ILE A 340 -8.39 14.35 16.53
N LYS A 341 -7.61 15.42 16.56
CA LYS A 341 -7.84 16.57 15.65
C LYS A 341 -7.71 16.17 14.20
N LEU A 342 -6.72 15.35 13.86
CA LEU A 342 -6.54 14.86 12.49
C LEU A 342 -7.71 13.98 12.04
N PHE A 343 -8.18 13.06 12.87
CA PHE A 343 -9.31 12.21 12.52
C PHE A 343 -10.61 13.03 12.31
N ASN A 344 -10.84 14.01 13.18
CA ASN A 344 -11.97 14.93 13.01
C ASN A 344 -11.83 15.75 11.72
N GLU A 345 -10.61 16.18 11.39
CA GLU A 345 -10.37 16.94 10.17
C GLU A 345 -10.46 16.07 8.91
N VAL A 346 -10.03 14.80 8.94
CA VAL A 346 -10.27 13.84 7.84
C VAL A 346 -11.78 13.66 7.63
N ALA A 347 -12.56 13.50 8.70
CA ALA A 347 -14.02 13.39 8.62
C ALA A 347 -14.69 14.68 8.07
N TYR A 348 -14.07 15.85 8.29
CA TYR A 348 -14.52 17.13 7.73
C TYR A 348 -14.14 17.31 6.26
N VAL A 349 -12.89 16.98 5.91
CA VAL A 349 -12.31 17.17 4.56
C VAL A 349 -12.90 16.17 3.56
N TRP A 350 -12.96 14.90 3.91
CA TRP A 350 -13.28 13.81 2.99
C TRP A 350 -14.59 14.02 2.20
N PRO A 351 -15.74 14.31 2.83
CA PRO A 351 -16.97 14.63 2.09
C PRO A 351 -16.83 15.86 1.19
N ARG A 352 -16.07 16.88 1.62
CA ARG A 352 -15.90 18.15 0.90
C ARG A 352 -15.05 18.05 -0.35
N VAL A 353 -14.18 17.04 -0.40
CA VAL A 353 -13.37 16.73 -1.58
C VAL A 353 -14.00 15.62 -2.45
N GLY A 354 -15.30 15.34 -2.29
CA GLY A 354 -16.05 14.44 -3.16
C GLY A 354 -15.88 12.95 -2.85
N TYR A 355 -15.56 12.57 -1.61
CA TYR A 355 -15.45 11.19 -1.15
C TYR A 355 -14.52 10.31 -2.01
N PRO A 356 -13.29 10.72 -2.38
CA PRO A 356 -12.40 9.80 -3.08
C PRO A 356 -12.18 8.54 -2.23
N PRO A 357 -12.20 7.33 -2.81
CA PRO A 357 -11.88 6.13 -2.07
C PRO A 357 -10.53 6.27 -1.37
N LEU A 358 -10.46 5.83 -0.11
CA LEU A 358 -9.24 5.98 0.69
C LEU A 358 -8.22 4.88 0.35
N VAL A 359 -7.77 4.91 -0.90
CA VAL A 359 -6.71 4.08 -1.47
C VAL A 359 -5.59 4.98 -2.01
N THR A 360 -4.37 4.46 -2.05
CA THR A 360 -3.21 5.18 -2.58
C THR A 360 -3.38 5.54 -4.07
N PRO A 361 -3.12 6.80 -4.52
CA PRO A 361 -2.53 7.89 -3.74
C PRO A 361 -3.54 8.76 -2.98
N PHE A 362 -4.83 8.65 -3.24
CA PHE A 362 -5.86 9.59 -2.79
C PHE A 362 -6.07 9.60 -1.28
N SER A 363 -5.87 8.48 -0.61
CA SER A 363 -5.83 8.42 0.86
C SER A 363 -4.74 9.32 1.45
N GLN A 364 -3.57 9.40 0.79
CA GLN A 364 -2.50 10.31 1.20
C GLN A 364 -2.89 11.76 0.98
N TYR A 365 -3.57 12.08 -0.14
CA TYR A 365 -4.03 13.42 -0.44
C TYR A 365 -5.03 13.93 0.61
N VAL A 366 -6.03 13.12 0.96
CA VAL A 366 -7.00 13.46 2.01
C VAL A 366 -6.32 13.64 3.37
N LYS A 367 -5.44 12.73 3.75
CA LYS A 367 -4.66 12.81 5.00
C LYS A 367 -3.78 14.06 5.04
N ASN A 368 -3.03 14.33 3.97
CA ASN A 368 -2.12 15.47 3.92
C ASN A 368 -2.90 16.79 3.96
N LEU A 369 -4.01 16.89 3.23
CA LEU A 369 -4.86 18.08 3.25
C LEU A 369 -5.46 18.32 4.65
N ALA A 370 -5.95 17.26 5.31
CA ALA A 370 -6.44 17.35 6.68
C ALA A 370 -5.33 17.77 7.65
N MET A 371 -4.11 17.22 7.54
CA MET A 371 -2.98 17.61 8.37
C MET A 371 -2.59 19.08 8.16
N MET A 372 -2.55 19.53 6.91
CA MET A 372 -2.25 20.93 6.60
C MET A 372 -3.29 21.87 7.20
N ASN A 373 -4.56 21.50 7.16
CA ASN A 373 -5.63 22.26 7.80
C ASN A 373 -5.45 22.32 9.34
N VAL A 374 -5.16 21.18 9.98
CA VAL A 374 -4.91 21.13 11.43
C VAL A 374 -3.74 22.06 11.80
N ILE A 375 -2.63 21.98 11.07
CA ILE A 375 -1.46 22.83 11.32
C ILE A 375 -1.80 24.31 11.12
N ALA A 376 -2.59 24.65 10.09
CA ALA A 376 -3.02 26.02 9.82
C ALA A 376 -3.88 26.56 10.98
N MET A 377 -4.89 25.79 11.41
CA MET A 377 -5.79 26.16 12.52
C MET A 377 -5.05 26.31 13.86
N GLU A 378 -4.08 25.43 14.16
CA GLU A 378 -3.24 25.55 15.35
C GLU A 378 -2.33 26.79 15.35
N LYS A 379 -2.11 27.36 14.17
CA LYS A 379 -1.38 28.62 13.96
C LYS A 379 -2.31 29.84 13.78
N GLY A 380 -3.61 29.68 14.04
CA GLY A 380 -4.61 30.76 13.92
C GLY A 380 -4.94 31.16 12.47
N LYS A 381 -4.72 30.23 11.52
CA LYS A 381 -5.07 30.41 10.11
C LYS A 381 -6.31 29.61 9.75
N GLU A 382 -6.94 29.96 8.63
CA GLU A 382 -8.11 29.26 8.10
C GLU A 382 -7.72 27.96 7.38
N ARG A 383 -8.72 27.07 7.20
CA ARG A 383 -8.63 25.86 6.35
C ARG A 383 -8.38 26.24 4.89
N TRP A 384 -7.94 25.27 4.12
CA TRP A 384 -7.75 25.38 2.67
C TRP A 384 -6.72 26.44 2.24
N GLY A 385 -5.90 26.94 3.16
CA GLY A 385 -4.89 27.97 2.85
C GLY A 385 -3.89 27.49 1.80
N MET A 386 -3.51 26.20 1.83
CA MET A 386 -2.61 25.58 0.86
C MET A 386 -3.16 24.21 0.43
N ILE A 387 -3.32 24.02 -0.87
CA ILE A 387 -3.66 22.76 -1.51
C ILE A 387 -2.57 22.48 -2.54
N ALA A 388 -1.88 21.34 -2.41
CA ALA A 388 -0.79 20.96 -3.33
C ALA A 388 -1.34 20.68 -4.75
N ASP A 389 -0.50 20.82 -5.76
CA ASP A 389 -0.93 20.72 -7.17
C ASP A 389 -1.42 19.31 -7.54
N ASP A 390 -0.84 18.27 -6.98
CA ASP A 390 -1.31 16.88 -7.16
C ASP A 390 -2.71 16.65 -6.54
N ILE A 391 -3.01 17.31 -5.43
CA ILE A 391 -4.36 17.32 -4.83
C ILE A 391 -5.31 18.11 -5.73
N TRP A 392 -4.87 19.25 -6.25
CA TRP A 392 -5.65 20.01 -7.23
C TRP A 392 -5.96 19.20 -8.49
N ASP A 393 -5.02 18.42 -9.01
CA ASP A 393 -5.25 17.57 -10.17
C ASP A 393 -6.34 16.52 -9.92
N MET A 394 -6.42 15.98 -8.69
CA MET A 394 -7.54 15.14 -8.27
C MET A 394 -8.86 15.93 -8.22
N LEU A 395 -8.89 17.08 -7.54
CA LEU A 395 -10.09 17.90 -7.35
C LEU A 395 -10.65 18.46 -8.66
N LEU A 396 -9.76 18.80 -9.59
CA LEU A 396 -10.12 19.34 -10.92
C LEU A 396 -10.54 18.27 -11.94
N GLY A 397 -10.47 16.97 -11.58
CA GLY A 397 -10.90 15.89 -12.45
C GLY A 397 -9.85 15.37 -13.44
N LYS A 398 -8.59 15.84 -13.38
CA LYS A 398 -7.53 15.38 -14.28
C LYS A 398 -7.09 13.94 -14.01
N ALA A 399 -7.20 13.49 -12.76
CA ALA A 399 -6.91 12.11 -12.36
C ALA A 399 -8.11 11.15 -12.56
N GLY A 400 -9.29 11.69 -12.80
CA GLY A 400 -10.56 10.98 -12.92
C GLY A 400 -11.71 11.71 -12.26
N LYS A 401 -12.92 11.20 -12.45
CA LYS A 401 -14.13 11.73 -11.83
C LYS A 401 -14.19 11.32 -10.36
N LEU A 402 -14.43 12.28 -9.49
CA LEU A 402 -14.70 12.02 -8.08
C LEU A 402 -16.05 11.31 -7.91
N PRO A 403 -16.18 10.38 -6.95
CA PRO A 403 -17.46 9.70 -6.68
C PRO A 403 -18.58 10.64 -6.26
N GLY A 404 -18.25 11.65 -5.46
CA GLY A 404 -19.18 12.68 -4.97
C GLY A 404 -18.89 14.06 -5.52
N THR A 405 -19.68 15.05 -5.06
CA THR A 405 -19.53 16.45 -5.43
C THR A 405 -18.56 17.18 -4.52
N LEU A 406 -17.85 18.16 -5.07
CA LEU A 406 -17.02 19.06 -4.29
C LEU A 406 -17.88 20.03 -3.49
N ALA A 407 -17.42 20.41 -2.30
CA ALA A 407 -18.04 21.47 -1.53
C ALA A 407 -17.89 22.84 -2.22
N PRO A 408 -18.86 23.77 -2.03
CA PRO A 408 -18.83 25.09 -2.65
C PRO A 408 -17.54 25.86 -2.38
N GLU A 409 -17.02 25.80 -1.17
CA GLU A 409 -15.79 26.49 -0.78
C GLU A 409 -14.55 26.04 -1.58
N ILE A 410 -14.52 24.79 -2.04
CA ILE A 410 -13.43 24.27 -2.89
C ILE A 410 -13.59 24.77 -4.32
N ILE A 411 -14.82 24.82 -4.83
CA ILE A 411 -15.14 25.33 -6.16
C ILE A 411 -14.79 26.82 -6.24
N GLU A 412 -15.25 27.62 -5.28
CA GLU A 412 -14.95 29.05 -5.18
C GLU A 412 -13.45 29.34 -5.08
N LYS A 413 -12.72 28.48 -4.34
CA LYS A 413 -11.27 28.60 -4.25
C LYS A 413 -10.60 28.30 -5.60
N ALA A 414 -11.04 27.26 -6.30
CA ALA A 414 -10.54 26.93 -7.64
C ALA A 414 -10.74 28.12 -8.61
N GLU A 415 -11.92 28.73 -8.59
CA GLU A 415 -12.25 29.89 -9.40
C GLU A 415 -11.37 31.10 -9.07
N ARG A 416 -11.19 31.40 -7.78
CA ARG A 416 -10.31 32.51 -7.32
C ARG A 416 -8.87 32.33 -7.74
N GLU A 417 -8.39 31.06 -7.79
CA GLU A 417 -7.03 30.71 -8.23
C GLU A 417 -6.92 30.55 -9.75
N GLY A 418 -8.00 30.77 -10.51
CA GLY A 418 -8.02 30.64 -11.97
C GLY A 418 -7.83 29.20 -12.45
N ARG A 419 -8.12 28.23 -11.62
CA ARG A 419 -8.01 26.80 -11.95
C ARG A 419 -9.22 26.36 -12.76
N LYS A 420 -9.01 25.47 -13.74
CA LYS A 420 -10.05 24.99 -14.63
C LYS A 420 -10.35 23.52 -14.36
N PHE A 421 -11.64 23.21 -14.21
CA PHE A 421 -12.12 21.83 -14.13
C PHE A 421 -11.95 21.11 -15.48
N PHE A 422 -11.57 19.87 -15.40
CA PHE A 422 -11.40 18.99 -16.56
C PHE A 422 -12.53 17.94 -16.57
N THR A 423 -13.26 17.86 -17.67
CA THR A 423 -14.39 16.95 -17.83
C THR A 423 -14.15 15.88 -18.91
N GLY A 424 -13.03 15.95 -19.61
CA GLY A 424 -12.63 15.00 -20.66
C GLY A 424 -12.19 13.64 -20.13
N ASN A 425 -11.63 12.82 -21.03
CA ASN A 425 -11.00 11.57 -20.61
C ASN A 425 -9.66 11.87 -19.91
N PRO A 426 -9.44 11.40 -18.68
CA PRO A 426 -8.18 11.65 -17.96
C PRO A 426 -6.93 11.28 -18.75
N GLN A 427 -6.97 10.23 -19.59
CA GLN A 427 -5.84 9.80 -20.43
C GLN A 427 -5.38 10.89 -21.40
N ASP A 428 -6.28 11.76 -21.88
CA ASP A 428 -5.96 12.80 -22.87
C ASP A 428 -4.98 13.87 -22.35
N ASN A 429 -4.83 13.96 -21.03
CA ASN A 429 -3.84 14.85 -20.41
C ASN A 429 -2.39 14.32 -20.50
N TYR A 430 -2.20 13.07 -20.94
CA TYR A 430 -0.91 12.37 -20.88
C TYR A 430 -0.59 11.79 -22.27
N PRO A 431 -0.02 12.60 -23.17
CA PRO A 431 0.31 12.18 -24.53
C PRO A 431 1.35 11.07 -24.56
N ASP A 432 1.36 10.31 -25.67
CA ASP A 432 2.28 9.21 -25.91
C ASP A 432 3.75 9.63 -25.71
N ALA A 433 4.56 8.75 -25.13
CA ALA A 433 5.91 9.08 -24.68
C ALA A 433 6.98 8.02 -25.01
N LEU A 434 6.62 6.85 -25.55
CA LEU A 434 7.60 5.79 -25.83
C LEU A 434 8.71 6.24 -26.79
N ASP A 435 8.38 7.02 -27.84
CA ASP A 435 9.38 7.51 -28.79
C ASP A 435 10.40 8.42 -28.13
N LYS A 436 9.97 9.27 -27.17
CA LYS A 436 10.87 10.09 -26.37
C LYS A 436 11.85 9.21 -25.58
N TYR A 437 11.34 8.20 -24.87
CA TYR A 437 12.19 7.32 -24.05
C TYR A 437 13.10 6.45 -24.91
N ARG A 438 12.61 5.96 -26.06
CA ARG A 438 13.44 5.23 -27.05
C ARG A 438 14.62 6.06 -27.55
N LYS A 439 14.40 7.35 -27.83
CA LYS A 439 15.45 8.27 -28.22
C LYS A 439 16.47 8.46 -27.07
N MET A 440 16.02 8.70 -25.85
CA MET A 440 16.87 8.85 -24.68
C MET A 440 17.71 7.59 -24.42
N MET A 441 17.13 6.38 -24.54
CA MET A 441 17.87 5.12 -24.41
C MET A 441 18.98 5.00 -25.46
N LYS A 442 18.67 5.36 -26.72
CA LYS A 442 19.66 5.37 -27.80
C LYS A 442 20.82 6.34 -27.51
N GLU A 443 20.52 7.54 -27.03
CA GLU A 443 21.53 8.55 -26.65
C GLU A 443 22.41 8.04 -25.50
N ASN A 444 21.84 7.35 -24.53
CA ASN A 444 22.56 6.74 -23.41
C ASN A 444 23.22 5.39 -23.77
N LYS A 445 23.04 4.89 -24.98
CA LYS A 445 23.52 3.56 -25.44
C LYS A 445 22.99 2.42 -24.57
N TRP A 446 21.73 2.54 -24.13
CA TRP A 446 21.03 1.50 -23.39
C TRP A 446 20.25 0.60 -24.35
N ASP A 447 20.28 -0.71 -24.08
CA ASP A 447 19.50 -1.71 -24.81
C ASP A 447 18.00 -1.54 -24.49
N LEU A 448 17.14 -1.75 -25.49
CA LEU A 448 15.67 -1.73 -25.33
C LEU A 448 15.14 -2.98 -24.63
N GLY A 449 15.94 -4.05 -24.53
CA GLY A 449 15.54 -5.34 -24.03
C GLY A 449 14.73 -6.17 -25.05
N GLU A 450 14.47 -7.43 -24.72
CA GLU A 450 13.57 -8.29 -25.47
C GLU A 450 12.14 -7.74 -25.38
N ASP A 451 11.42 -7.67 -26.48
CA ASP A 451 10.05 -7.11 -26.54
C ASP A 451 9.92 -5.68 -25.95
N ASP A 452 10.96 -4.86 -26.07
CA ASP A 452 11.01 -3.50 -25.49
C ASP A 452 10.87 -3.45 -23.95
N GLU A 453 11.21 -4.51 -23.23
CA GLU A 453 11.01 -4.59 -21.77
C GLU A 453 11.84 -3.57 -20.96
N GLU A 454 13.06 -3.26 -21.41
CA GLU A 454 13.88 -2.21 -20.77
C GLU A 454 13.36 -0.81 -21.11
N LEU A 455 12.84 -0.62 -22.32
CA LEU A 455 12.14 0.62 -22.69
C LEU A 455 10.90 0.84 -21.82
N PHE A 456 10.13 -0.21 -21.57
CA PHE A 456 8.98 -0.18 -20.68
C PHE A 456 9.41 0.24 -19.26
N GLU A 457 10.43 -0.40 -18.68
CA GLU A 457 10.89 -0.08 -17.33
C GLU A 457 11.37 1.38 -17.21
N TYR A 458 12.12 1.86 -18.21
CA TYR A 458 12.54 3.25 -18.22
C TYR A 458 11.36 4.21 -18.34
N ALA A 459 10.43 3.97 -19.25
CA ALA A 459 9.26 4.82 -19.41
C ALA A 459 8.32 4.79 -18.20
N MET A 460 8.25 3.65 -17.50
CA MET A 460 7.43 3.48 -16.30
C MET A 460 8.08 4.09 -15.05
N HIS A 461 9.41 3.97 -14.89
CA HIS A 461 10.14 4.38 -13.69
C HIS A 461 11.41 5.19 -14.02
N PRO A 462 11.32 6.37 -14.69
CA PRO A 462 12.49 7.04 -15.24
C PRO A 462 13.63 7.28 -14.23
N ALA A 463 13.32 7.92 -13.11
CA ALA A 463 14.33 8.27 -12.12
C ALA A 463 14.96 7.04 -11.44
N GLN A 464 14.15 6.03 -11.12
CA GLN A 464 14.65 4.79 -10.52
C GLN A 464 15.48 3.98 -11.51
N TYR A 465 15.08 3.96 -12.78
CA TYR A 465 15.82 3.27 -13.84
C TYR A 465 17.20 3.91 -14.09
N GLU A 466 17.27 5.25 -14.13
CA GLU A 466 18.54 5.99 -14.24
C GLU A 466 19.47 5.71 -13.04
N ALA A 467 18.92 5.70 -11.83
CA ALA A 467 19.67 5.35 -10.63
C ALA A 467 20.14 3.88 -10.64
N TYR A 468 19.34 2.98 -11.17
CA TYR A 468 19.70 1.57 -11.39
C TYR A 468 20.84 1.44 -12.41
N LYS A 469 20.71 2.08 -13.59
CA LYS A 469 21.73 2.01 -14.67
C LYS A 469 23.07 2.62 -14.25
N SER A 470 23.07 3.63 -13.39
CA SER A 470 24.30 4.25 -12.84
C SER A 470 24.95 3.45 -11.70
N GLY A 471 24.27 2.42 -11.17
CA GLY A 471 24.71 1.68 -9.98
C GLY A 471 24.39 2.37 -8.65
N LYS A 472 24.00 3.64 -8.67
CA LYS A 472 23.73 4.45 -7.47
C LYS A 472 22.61 3.86 -6.60
N ALA A 473 21.56 3.30 -7.21
CA ALA A 473 20.46 2.69 -6.47
C ALA A 473 20.94 1.59 -5.52
N LYS A 474 21.79 0.70 -5.99
CA LYS A 474 22.38 -0.39 -5.18
C LYS A 474 23.28 0.13 -4.07
N GLU A 475 24.10 1.13 -4.35
CA GLU A 475 24.99 1.74 -3.35
C GLU A 475 24.20 2.40 -2.24
N ASP A 476 23.19 3.21 -2.58
CA ASP A 476 22.33 3.91 -1.63
C ASP A 476 21.54 2.90 -0.77
N PHE A 477 21.03 1.81 -1.38
CA PHE A 477 20.32 0.75 -0.66
C PHE A 477 21.22 0.04 0.36
N LEU A 478 22.40 -0.40 -0.05
CA LEU A 478 23.34 -1.08 0.84
C LEU A 478 23.78 -0.19 2.01
N ALA A 479 24.02 1.10 1.74
CA ALA A 479 24.34 2.07 2.78
C ALA A 479 23.19 2.26 3.79
N ASP A 480 21.92 2.30 3.32
CA ASP A 480 20.76 2.39 4.23
C ASP A 480 20.61 1.13 5.08
N VAL A 481 20.82 -0.06 4.51
CA VAL A 481 20.78 -1.34 5.26
C VAL A 481 21.84 -1.35 6.37
N GLU A 482 23.08 -1.01 6.05
CA GLU A 482 24.17 -0.99 7.05
C GLU A 482 23.92 0.05 8.14
N LYS A 483 23.41 1.23 7.79
CA LYS A 483 23.02 2.25 8.76
C LYS A 483 21.96 1.73 9.71
N ARG A 484 20.89 1.07 9.21
CA ARG A 484 19.82 0.51 10.05
C ARG A 484 20.29 -0.63 10.94
N LYS A 485 21.16 -1.52 10.43
CA LYS A 485 21.79 -2.56 11.23
C LYS A 485 22.61 -1.96 12.37
N ALA A 486 23.40 -0.92 12.09
CA ALA A 486 24.15 -0.21 13.11
C ALA A 486 23.27 0.48 14.16
N GLU A 487 22.13 1.07 13.73
CA GLU A 487 21.15 1.67 14.65
C GLU A 487 20.51 0.65 15.59
N LEU A 488 20.17 -0.57 15.08
CA LEU A 488 19.64 -1.65 15.92
C LEU A 488 20.65 -2.19 16.94
N ASN A 489 21.93 -2.19 16.60
CA ASN A 489 23.00 -2.67 17.46
C ASN A 489 23.47 -1.62 18.49
N LYS A 490 22.99 -0.36 18.36
CA LYS A 490 23.26 0.65 19.39
C LYS A 490 22.53 0.30 20.66
N SER A 491 23.27 0.22 21.75
CA SER A 491 22.66 0.17 23.08
C SER A 491 21.84 1.45 23.31
N PRO A 492 20.64 1.38 23.91
CA PRO A 492 19.96 2.58 24.40
C PRO A 492 20.85 3.43 25.32
N LEU A 493 21.95 2.86 25.78
CA LEU A 493 22.94 3.48 26.68
C LEU A 493 23.99 4.30 25.91
N ASP A 494 24.23 4.00 24.62
CA ASP A 494 25.28 4.65 23.83
C ASP A 494 24.97 6.14 23.51
N ASP A 495 23.67 6.49 23.44
CA ASP A 495 23.20 7.86 23.22
C ASP A 495 22.72 8.58 24.49
N ALA A 496 22.80 7.93 25.65
CA ALA A 496 22.34 8.47 26.92
C ALA A 496 23.34 9.50 27.45
N LYS A 497 23.14 10.77 27.11
CA LYS A 497 23.90 11.87 27.71
C LYS A 497 23.65 11.93 29.21
N PRO A 498 24.70 12.23 30.03
CA PRO A 498 24.52 12.46 31.46
C PRO A 498 23.44 13.51 31.72
N LYS A 499 22.47 13.19 32.58
CA LYS A 499 21.41 14.12 32.98
C LYS A 499 21.74 14.64 34.38
N THR A 500 21.81 15.96 34.53
CA THR A 500 21.94 16.59 35.83
C THR A 500 20.55 16.89 36.37
N LEU A 501 20.23 16.31 37.50
CA LEU A 501 18.98 16.50 38.25
C LEU A 501 19.28 17.31 39.52
N THR A 502 18.32 18.15 39.95
CA THR A 502 18.33 18.72 41.28
C THR A 502 17.41 17.87 42.14
N VAL A 503 17.98 17.19 43.12
CA VAL A 503 17.26 16.33 44.06
C VAL A 503 17.21 17.06 45.39
N GLN A 504 16.03 17.20 46.00
CA GLN A 504 15.88 17.79 47.35
C GLN A 504 15.63 16.67 48.35
N VAL A 505 16.49 16.60 49.36
CA VAL A 505 16.39 15.65 50.47
C VAL A 505 16.41 16.47 51.77
N ASP A 506 15.40 16.32 52.61
CA ASP A 506 15.25 17.01 53.90
C ASP A 506 15.42 18.54 53.83
N GLY A 507 14.91 19.13 52.72
CA GLY A 507 14.99 20.59 52.48
C GLY A 507 16.30 21.07 51.88
N GLN A 508 17.28 20.21 51.68
CA GLN A 508 18.57 20.53 51.07
C GLN A 508 18.61 20.07 49.61
N ALA A 509 19.04 20.94 48.70
CA ALA A 509 19.09 20.67 47.27
C ALA A 509 20.47 20.13 46.86
N TYR A 510 20.47 18.98 46.19
CA TYR A 510 21.66 18.31 45.66
C TYR A 510 21.62 18.33 44.14
N ARG A 511 22.75 18.59 43.52
CA ARG A 511 22.93 18.42 42.07
C ARG A 511 23.47 17.01 41.83
N VAL A 512 22.66 16.16 41.20
CA VAL A 512 22.99 14.75 40.92
C VAL A 512 23.11 14.58 39.42
N THR A 513 24.26 14.11 38.96
CA THR A 513 24.45 13.72 37.55
C THR A 513 24.30 12.21 37.45
N VAL A 514 23.33 11.79 36.64
CA VAL A 514 23.04 10.38 36.37
C VAL A 514 23.47 10.07 34.92
N ALA A 515 24.34 9.10 34.80
CA ALA A 515 24.77 8.57 33.48
C ALA A 515 24.81 7.05 33.53
N TYR A 516 24.81 6.43 32.40
CA TYR A 516 25.06 5.00 32.26
C TYR A 516 26.54 4.79 31.95
N GLY A 517 27.19 3.87 32.64
CA GLY A 517 28.63 3.61 32.54
C GLY A 517 29.50 4.50 33.41
N ASP A 518 30.79 4.42 33.21
CA ASP A 518 31.76 5.22 33.96
C ASP A 518 31.67 6.69 33.54
N ILE A 519 31.55 7.57 34.54
CA ILE A 519 31.59 9.01 34.35
C ILE A 519 32.99 9.46 34.76
N ASP A 520 33.73 10.14 33.87
CA ASP A 520 34.89 10.92 34.30
C ASP A 520 34.40 12.07 35.17
N LEU A 521 34.43 11.84 36.47
CA LEU A 521 34.14 12.89 37.45
C LEU A 521 35.39 13.77 37.61
N PRO A 522 35.23 15.11 37.61
CA PRO A 522 36.33 15.97 37.97
C PRO A 522 36.84 15.61 39.40
N ALA A 523 38.13 15.71 39.60
CA ALA A 523 38.79 15.30 40.84
C ALA A 523 38.21 15.92 42.15
N ASP A 524 37.41 16.98 42.01
CA ASP A 524 36.77 17.69 43.12
C ASP A 524 35.35 17.20 43.46
N ALA A 525 34.85 16.16 42.79
CA ALA A 525 33.46 15.67 42.93
C ALA A 525 33.30 14.51 43.92
N THR A 526 34.27 14.25 44.81
CA THR A 526 34.10 13.30 45.90
C THR A 526 33.17 13.90 46.97
N ALA A 527 31.89 13.49 46.94
CA ALA A 527 30.98 13.75 48.05
C ALA A 527 31.56 13.08 49.32
N LYS A 528 31.95 13.86 50.30
CA LYS A 528 32.12 13.35 51.67
C LYS A 528 30.75 12.94 52.18
N VAL A 529 30.51 11.63 52.27
CA VAL A 529 29.49 11.09 53.15
C VAL A 529 30.07 11.14 54.56
N GLU A 530 29.75 12.16 55.32
CA GLU A 530 29.91 12.08 56.75
C GLU A 530 28.75 11.29 57.34
N ALA A 531 29.09 10.27 58.13
CA ALA A 531 28.20 9.31 58.77
C ALA A 531 27.29 9.95 59.79
#